data_7a3f96c21516f5256e492f0db8d52805
#
_entry.id   7a3f96c21516f5256e492f0db8d52805
#
_cell.length_a   1.000
_cell.length_b   1.000
_cell.length_c   1.000
_cell.angle_alpha   90.00
_cell.angle_beta   90.00
_cell.angle_gamma   90.00
#
_symmetry.space_group_name_H-M   'P 1'
#
loop_
_entity.id
_entity.type
_entity.pdbx_description
1 polymer ?
#
loop_
_entity_poly.entity_id
_entity_poly.type
_entity_poly.pdbx_seq_one_letter_code
_entity_poly.pdbx_strand_id
1 'polypeptide(L)'
;MFLSTFRNNIIRNNSLIIKKVVGTQNDIALVTLNNPRTFNSLSKSLMTELEVSCKEAENDPSIKYILLTSSIDKAFSQGANINEISQYTYEKIVEEDFPKQWYFLDDIKKPKFALVKGICYGGGLELALMCDKILGTKNGLFALPEIKLGIIPGCGGTQRLPKKIGKSLAMEMILTGNKMTAVEAYEVGLLDVLLQSTPQNSLAETIEFIEEKI
;
A
#
# COMPACT_ATOMS: atom_id res chain seq x y z
N MET A 1 -1.83 2.65 32.88
CA MET A 1 -2.82 1.94 32.05
C MET A 1 -2.95 2.75 30.76
N PHE A 2 -2.06 2.53 29.80
CA PHE A 2 -2.12 3.20 28.50
C PHE A 2 -3.22 2.51 27.69
N LEU A 3 -4.38 3.16 27.54
CA LEU A 3 -5.39 2.73 26.58
C LEU A 3 -4.76 2.86 25.20
N SER A 4 -4.67 1.75 24.45
CA SER A 4 -4.14 1.69 23.11
C SER A 4 -4.82 2.75 22.23
N THR A 5 -4.02 3.68 21.72
CA THR A 5 -4.51 4.76 20.84
C THR A 5 -5.07 4.21 19.54
N PHE A 6 -4.63 3.01 19.11
CA PHE A 6 -5.13 2.35 17.90
C PHE A 6 -6.57 1.83 18.05
N ARG A 7 -6.99 1.44 19.29
CA ARG A 7 -8.34 0.91 19.59
C ARG A 7 -9.41 2.00 19.72
N ASN A 8 -9.02 3.25 19.91
CA ASN A 8 -9.97 4.37 19.96
C ASN A 8 -10.37 4.78 18.54
N ASN A 9 -11.34 4.06 17.96
CA ASN A 9 -11.95 4.36 16.67
C ASN A 9 -12.74 5.67 16.72
N ILE A 10 -12.09 6.81 16.70
CA ILE A 10 -12.71 8.08 16.34
C ILE A 10 -12.63 8.17 14.82
N ILE A 11 -13.65 7.63 14.12
CA ILE A 11 -13.84 7.91 12.70
C ILE A 11 -14.16 9.41 12.59
N ARG A 12 -13.15 10.21 12.33
CA ARG A 12 -13.37 11.59 11.90
C ARG A 12 -14.00 11.53 10.53
N ASN A 13 -15.13 12.20 10.32
CA ASN A 13 -15.92 12.17 9.06
C ASN A 13 -15.14 12.53 7.77
N ASN A 14 -13.87 12.96 7.87
CA ASN A 14 -12.99 13.31 6.74
C ASN A 14 -11.57 12.70 6.86
N SER A 15 -11.39 11.62 7.63
CA SER A 15 -10.06 10.99 7.72
C SER A 15 -9.69 10.30 6.40
N LEU A 16 -8.47 10.53 5.94
CA LEU A 16 -7.89 9.88 4.75
C LEU A 16 -7.46 8.44 5.04
N ILE A 17 -7.34 8.09 6.33
CA ILE A 17 -7.04 6.74 6.81
C ILE A 17 -8.10 6.31 7.82
N ILE A 18 -8.66 5.12 7.62
CA ILE A 18 -9.55 4.46 8.60
C ILE A 18 -8.74 3.38 9.32
N LYS A 19 -8.78 3.42 10.65
CA LYS A 19 -8.10 2.44 11.51
C LYS A 19 -9.11 1.54 12.20
N LYS A 20 -8.87 0.23 12.17
CA LYS A 20 -9.65 -0.76 12.92
C LYS A 20 -8.73 -1.86 13.44
N VAL A 21 -9.14 -2.54 14.50
CA VAL A 21 -8.54 -3.80 14.92
C VAL A 21 -9.46 -4.93 14.48
N VAL A 22 -8.89 -5.93 13.84
CA VAL A 22 -9.62 -7.08 13.28
C VAL A 22 -8.89 -8.39 13.64
N GLY A 23 -9.44 -9.51 13.19
CA GLY A 23 -8.96 -10.85 13.52
C GLY A 23 -9.65 -11.43 14.75
N THR A 24 -9.63 -12.76 14.88
CA THR A 24 -10.29 -13.48 15.98
C THR A 24 -9.68 -13.13 17.35
N GLN A 25 -8.38 -12.80 17.37
CA GLN A 25 -7.66 -12.37 18.58
C GLN A 25 -7.56 -10.86 18.74
N ASN A 26 -8.14 -10.08 17.83
CA ASN A 26 -8.03 -8.61 17.79
C ASN A 26 -6.57 -8.12 17.82
N ASP A 27 -5.70 -8.70 16.99
CA ASP A 27 -4.27 -8.45 16.92
C ASP A 27 -3.78 -8.01 15.55
N ILE A 28 -4.69 -7.81 14.58
CA ILE A 28 -4.41 -7.26 13.26
C ILE A 28 -4.84 -5.80 13.21
N ALA A 29 -3.91 -4.89 12.97
CA ALA A 29 -4.20 -3.49 12.67
C ALA A 29 -4.60 -3.34 11.20
N LEU A 30 -5.89 -3.12 10.94
CA LEU A 30 -6.39 -2.80 9.62
C LEU A 30 -6.28 -1.29 9.38
N VAL A 31 -5.40 -0.91 8.46
CA VAL A 31 -5.14 0.47 8.04
C VAL A 31 -5.67 0.65 6.62
N THR A 32 -6.73 1.42 6.45
CA THR A 32 -7.48 1.52 5.20
C THR A 32 -7.32 2.90 4.58
N LEU A 33 -6.77 2.96 3.38
CA LEU A 33 -6.74 4.18 2.55
C LEU A 33 -8.16 4.60 2.20
N ASN A 34 -8.52 5.88 2.44
CA ASN A 34 -9.90 6.37 2.33
C ASN A 34 -10.01 7.74 1.67
N ASN A 35 -9.57 7.84 0.42
CA ASN A 35 -9.78 9.02 -0.40
C ASN A 35 -10.44 8.64 -1.74
N PRO A 36 -11.75 8.30 -1.74
CA PRO A 36 -12.45 7.84 -2.94
C PRO A 36 -12.50 8.87 -4.07
N ARG A 37 -12.45 10.16 -3.75
CA ARG A 37 -12.49 11.23 -4.76
C ARG A 37 -11.30 11.21 -5.70
N THR A 38 -10.16 10.71 -5.25
CA THR A 38 -8.91 10.68 -6.00
C THR A 38 -8.36 9.27 -6.18
N PHE A 39 -9.18 8.22 -6.04
CA PHE A 39 -8.72 6.83 -6.07
C PHE A 39 -7.47 6.59 -5.20
N ASN A 40 -7.49 7.13 -3.97
CA ASN A 40 -6.39 7.08 -3.02
C ASN A 40 -5.06 7.60 -3.59
N SER A 41 -5.11 8.73 -4.31
CA SER A 41 -3.89 9.43 -4.70
C SER A 41 -3.07 9.77 -3.46
N LEU A 42 -1.79 9.41 -3.48
CA LEU A 42 -0.87 9.57 -2.36
C LEU A 42 -0.44 11.05 -2.27
N SER A 43 -1.23 11.83 -1.55
CA SER A 43 -0.89 13.20 -1.17
C SER A 43 -0.01 13.22 0.08
N LYS A 44 0.68 14.33 0.34
CA LYS A 44 1.46 14.53 1.57
C LYS A 44 0.61 14.29 2.83
N SER A 45 -0.63 14.79 2.85
CA SER A 45 -1.56 14.61 3.97
C SER A 45 -1.95 13.13 4.17
N LEU A 46 -2.26 12.41 3.09
CA LEU A 46 -2.59 10.99 3.19
C LEU A 46 -1.40 10.17 3.70
N MET A 47 -0.20 10.44 3.16
CA MET A 47 1.02 9.73 3.58
C MET A 47 1.38 10.02 5.03
N THR A 48 1.20 11.26 5.52
CA THR A 48 1.39 11.61 6.93
C THR A 48 0.41 10.87 7.85
N GLU A 49 -0.88 10.83 7.51
CA GLU A 49 -1.87 10.07 8.29
C GLU A 49 -1.58 8.55 8.27
N LEU A 50 -1.11 8.02 7.13
CA LEU A 50 -0.72 6.62 6.99
C LEU A 50 0.48 6.28 7.88
N GLU A 51 1.53 7.11 7.84
CA GLU A 51 2.71 6.96 8.68
C GLU A 51 2.36 6.94 10.17
N VAL A 52 1.58 7.93 10.62
CA VAL A 52 1.12 7.99 12.02
C VAL A 52 0.36 6.73 12.39
N SER A 53 -0.56 6.27 11.52
CA SER A 53 -1.37 5.08 11.77
C SER A 53 -0.53 3.80 11.86
N CYS A 54 0.47 3.65 11.00
CA CYS A 54 1.37 2.48 11.03
C CYS A 54 2.30 2.51 12.25
N LYS A 55 2.82 3.69 12.63
CA LYS A 55 3.65 3.85 13.84
C LYS A 55 2.84 3.59 15.13
N GLU A 56 1.58 4.01 15.19
CA GLU A 56 0.70 3.66 16.30
C GLU A 56 0.48 2.15 16.41
N ALA A 57 0.27 1.46 15.27
CA ALA A 57 0.14 0.01 15.24
C ALA A 57 1.44 -0.70 15.64
N GLU A 58 2.59 -0.21 15.19
CA GLU A 58 3.91 -0.74 15.59
C GLU A 58 4.12 -0.67 17.10
N ASN A 59 3.75 0.45 17.72
CA ASN A 59 3.95 0.68 19.14
C ASN A 59 2.88 0.05 20.05
N ASP A 60 1.81 -0.50 19.50
CA ASP A 60 0.75 -1.16 20.29
C ASP A 60 1.13 -2.64 20.54
N PRO A 61 1.44 -3.05 21.79
CA PRO A 61 1.86 -4.42 22.07
C PRO A 61 0.76 -5.47 21.83
N SER A 62 -0.50 -5.06 21.71
CA SER A 62 -1.61 -5.96 21.41
C SER A 62 -1.73 -6.27 19.91
N ILE A 63 -1.07 -5.50 19.05
CA ILE A 63 -1.06 -5.69 17.61
C ILE A 63 0.15 -6.54 17.22
N LYS A 64 -0.09 -7.58 16.44
CA LYS A 64 0.97 -8.44 15.88
C LYS A 64 1.22 -8.18 14.41
N TYR A 65 0.16 -7.82 13.66
CA TYR A 65 0.19 -7.69 12.20
C TYR A 65 -0.40 -6.36 11.75
N ILE A 66 0.09 -5.84 10.63
CA ILE A 66 -0.46 -4.63 9.99
C ILE A 66 -0.98 -5.03 8.61
N LEU A 67 -2.24 -4.73 8.33
CA LEU A 67 -2.89 -4.97 7.04
C LEU A 67 -3.28 -3.64 6.40
N LEU A 68 -2.61 -3.29 5.30
CA LEU A 68 -2.93 -2.14 4.46
C LEU A 68 -3.96 -2.53 3.42
N THR A 69 -5.00 -1.73 3.25
CA THR A 69 -6.00 -1.93 2.19
C THR A 69 -6.65 -0.61 1.77
N SER A 70 -7.70 -0.69 0.98
CA SER A 70 -8.47 0.45 0.46
C SER A 70 -9.95 0.31 0.80
N SER A 71 -10.61 1.42 1.07
CA SER A 71 -12.07 1.50 1.15
C SER A 71 -12.76 1.39 -0.22
N ILE A 72 -11.99 1.41 -1.31
CA ILE A 72 -12.46 1.44 -2.70
C ILE A 72 -12.15 0.11 -3.36
N ASP A 73 -13.18 -0.61 -3.84
CA ASP A 73 -12.97 -1.89 -4.54
C ASP A 73 -12.32 -1.74 -5.93
N LYS A 74 -12.37 -0.53 -6.50
CA LYS A 74 -11.80 -0.23 -7.82
C LYS A 74 -10.34 0.21 -7.76
N ALA A 75 -9.82 0.53 -6.58
CA ALA A 75 -8.46 1.04 -6.44
C ALA A 75 -7.87 0.79 -5.05
N PHE A 76 -6.69 0.23 -5.00
CA PHE A 76 -5.81 0.33 -3.83
C PHE A 76 -5.26 1.77 -3.75
N SER A 77 -4.53 2.19 -4.79
CA SER A 77 -4.08 3.56 -5.00
C SER A 77 -3.70 3.78 -6.47
N GLN A 78 -4.02 4.95 -7.01
CA GLN A 78 -3.57 5.35 -8.35
C GLN A 78 -2.14 5.91 -8.38
N GLY A 79 -1.45 5.96 -7.24
CA GLY A 79 -0.08 6.50 -7.13
C GLY A 79 -0.03 7.92 -6.59
N ALA A 80 1.11 8.55 -6.76
CA ALA A 80 1.39 9.87 -6.21
C ALA A 80 0.44 10.97 -6.75
N ASN A 81 0.22 12.00 -5.94
CA ASN A 81 -0.55 13.17 -6.35
C ASN A 81 0.27 14.03 -7.32
N ILE A 82 0.00 13.89 -8.62
CA ILE A 82 0.73 14.59 -9.69
C ILE A 82 0.67 16.11 -9.52
N ASN A 83 -0.46 16.65 -9.06
CA ASN A 83 -0.60 18.10 -8.84
C ASN A 83 0.32 18.60 -7.72
N GLU A 84 0.60 17.81 -6.71
CA GLU A 84 1.56 18.15 -5.67
C GLU A 84 3.00 18.01 -6.20
N ILE A 85 3.32 16.89 -6.86
CA ILE A 85 4.67 16.62 -7.36
C ILE A 85 5.08 17.66 -8.41
N SER A 86 4.17 18.11 -9.29
CA SER A 86 4.48 19.11 -10.30
C SER A 86 4.90 20.47 -9.74
N GLN A 87 4.65 20.69 -8.44
CA GLN A 87 5.07 21.93 -7.73
C GLN A 87 6.42 21.79 -7.02
N TYR A 88 7.05 20.59 -7.08
CA TYR A 88 8.34 20.37 -6.46
C TYR A 88 9.45 20.96 -7.34
N THR A 89 10.24 21.86 -6.76
CA THR A 89 11.55 22.27 -7.31
C THR A 89 12.63 21.35 -6.76
N TYR A 90 13.82 21.39 -7.34
CA TYR A 90 14.97 20.65 -6.84
C TYR A 90 15.28 21.00 -5.37
N GLU A 91 15.24 22.30 -5.04
CA GLU A 91 15.48 22.79 -3.69
C GLU A 91 14.49 22.20 -2.69
N LYS A 92 13.20 22.19 -3.05
CA LYS A 92 12.14 21.64 -2.21
C LYS A 92 12.27 20.11 -2.03
N ILE A 93 12.69 19.40 -3.08
CA ILE A 93 12.96 17.94 -2.98
C ILE A 93 14.08 17.67 -1.97
N VAL A 94 15.15 18.48 -2.01
CA VAL A 94 16.28 18.33 -1.10
C VAL A 94 15.89 18.73 0.33
N GLU A 95 15.16 19.85 0.51
CA GLU A 95 14.74 20.35 1.81
C GLU A 95 13.78 19.37 2.53
N GLU A 96 12.81 18.81 1.79
CA GLU A 96 11.81 17.88 2.33
C GLU A 96 12.31 16.42 2.38
N ASP A 97 13.53 16.15 1.91
CA ASP A 97 14.09 14.78 1.76
C ASP A 97 13.10 13.84 1.02
N PHE A 98 12.43 14.40 -0.02
CA PHE A 98 11.46 13.64 -0.81
C PHE A 98 12.20 12.75 -1.83
N PRO A 99 11.81 11.48 -2.00
CA PRO A 99 10.66 10.77 -1.41
C PRO A 99 11.00 9.94 -0.15
N LYS A 100 12.16 10.12 0.48
CA LYS A 100 12.62 9.29 1.59
C LYS A 100 11.65 9.26 2.77
N GLN A 101 10.97 10.37 3.04
CA GLN A 101 9.90 10.42 4.05
C GLN A 101 8.78 9.40 3.82
N TRP A 102 8.66 8.82 2.63
CA TRP A 102 7.66 7.80 2.32
C TRP A 102 8.14 6.37 2.61
N TYR A 103 9.42 6.18 2.98
CA TYR A 103 9.98 4.87 3.30
C TYR A 103 9.70 4.42 4.75
N PHE A 104 8.81 5.13 5.48
CA PHE A 104 8.52 4.84 6.89
C PHE A 104 8.11 3.38 7.15
N LEU A 105 7.56 2.67 6.17
CA LEU A 105 7.22 1.25 6.29
C LEU A 105 8.46 0.36 6.43
N ASP A 106 9.63 0.79 5.99
CA ASP A 106 10.88 0.04 6.16
C ASP A 106 11.30 0.00 7.65
N ASP A 107 10.87 0.99 8.45
CA ASP A 107 11.13 1.06 9.89
C ASP A 107 10.17 0.22 10.73
N ILE A 108 9.03 -0.17 10.18
CA ILE A 108 8.04 -1.04 10.83
C ILE A 108 8.58 -2.47 10.87
N LYS A 109 8.64 -3.07 12.06
CA LYS A 109 9.16 -4.44 12.28
C LYS A 109 8.08 -5.51 12.26
N LYS A 110 6.85 -5.14 12.62
CA LYS A 110 5.72 -6.07 12.56
C LYS A 110 5.45 -6.51 11.13
N PRO A 111 5.08 -7.78 10.91
CA PRO A 111 4.72 -8.24 9.57
C PRO A 111 3.61 -7.39 8.95
N LYS A 112 3.84 -6.95 7.71
CA LYS A 112 2.99 -6.05 6.94
C LYS A 112 2.43 -6.74 5.72
N PHE A 113 1.14 -6.59 5.51
CA PHE A 113 0.39 -7.17 4.40
C PHE A 113 -0.28 -6.06 3.60
N ALA A 114 -0.31 -6.18 2.28
CA ALA A 114 -1.10 -5.33 1.41
C ALA A 114 -2.23 -6.16 0.78
N LEU A 115 -3.49 -5.78 1.02
CA LEU A 115 -4.64 -6.30 0.29
C LEU A 115 -4.99 -5.34 -0.85
N VAL A 116 -4.68 -5.75 -2.07
CA VAL A 116 -4.90 -4.97 -3.29
C VAL A 116 -6.21 -5.35 -3.95
N LYS A 117 -7.09 -4.35 -4.09
CA LYS A 117 -8.32 -4.42 -4.87
C LYS A 117 -8.26 -3.38 -5.99
N GLY A 118 -8.55 -3.77 -7.24
CA GLY A 118 -8.51 -2.87 -8.38
C GLY A 118 -7.13 -2.32 -8.69
N ILE A 119 -7.04 -1.06 -9.09
CA ILE A 119 -5.77 -0.46 -9.55
C ILE A 119 -4.77 -0.22 -8.42
N CYS A 120 -3.51 -0.55 -8.69
CA CYS A 120 -2.36 -0.37 -7.81
C CYS A 120 -1.20 0.14 -8.68
N TYR A 121 -1.11 1.48 -8.85
CA TYR A 121 -0.22 2.10 -9.82
C TYR A 121 0.81 3.00 -9.18
N GLY A 122 2.00 3.08 -9.80
CA GLY A 122 3.06 3.99 -9.41
C GLY A 122 3.42 3.88 -7.93
N GLY A 123 3.44 5.00 -7.22
CA GLY A 123 3.65 5.04 -5.77
C GLY A 123 2.73 4.12 -4.97
N GLY A 124 1.52 3.80 -5.47
CA GLY A 124 0.64 2.81 -4.86
C GLY A 124 1.21 1.38 -4.93
N LEU A 125 1.80 1.00 -6.06
CA LEU A 125 2.52 -0.27 -6.18
C LEU A 125 3.80 -0.25 -5.35
N GLU A 126 4.50 0.88 -5.30
CA GLU A 126 5.68 1.04 -4.46
C GLU A 126 5.35 0.87 -2.97
N LEU A 127 4.21 1.43 -2.52
CA LEU A 127 3.70 1.24 -1.15
C LEU A 127 3.37 -0.24 -0.86
N ALA A 128 2.72 -0.94 -1.79
CA ALA A 128 2.44 -2.38 -1.65
C ALA A 128 3.74 -3.21 -1.61
N LEU A 129 4.76 -2.84 -2.41
CA LEU A 129 6.07 -3.49 -2.43
C LEU A 129 6.91 -3.30 -1.15
N MET A 130 6.55 -2.36 -0.28
CA MET A 130 7.14 -2.22 1.06
C MET A 130 6.54 -3.21 2.07
N CYS A 131 5.45 -3.86 1.74
CA CYS A 131 4.86 -4.91 2.58
C CYS A 131 5.56 -6.24 2.37
N ASP A 132 5.51 -7.10 3.39
CA ASP A 132 6.15 -8.42 3.36
C ASP A 132 5.42 -9.38 2.43
N LYS A 133 4.08 -9.22 2.33
CA LYS A 133 3.24 -9.98 1.38
C LYS A 133 2.19 -9.08 0.73
N ILE A 134 1.93 -9.36 -0.54
CA ILE A 134 0.89 -8.70 -1.33
C ILE A 134 -0.17 -9.75 -1.69
N LEU A 135 -1.38 -9.53 -1.21
CA LEU A 135 -2.56 -10.32 -1.58
C LEU A 135 -3.41 -9.49 -2.54
N GLY A 136 -3.97 -10.11 -3.55
CA GLY A 136 -4.77 -9.39 -4.54
C GLY A 136 -6.03 -10.14 -4.98
N THR A 137 -7.07 -9.39 -5.26
CA THR A 137 -8.29 -9.91 -5.90
C THR A 137 -8.10 -10.00 -7.41
N LYS A 138 -8.89 -10.84 -8.10
CA LYS A 138 -8.78 -11.06 -9.57
C LYS A 138 -8.95 -9.80 -10.41
N ASN A 139 -9.57 -8.74 -9.87
CA ASN A 139 -9.70 -7.45 -10.54
C ASN A 139 -8.49 -6.52 -10.33
N GLY A 140 -7.45 -6.97 -9.63
CA GLY A 140 -6.21 -6.23 -9.41
C GLY A 140 -5.49 -5.92 -10.71
N LEU A 141 -4.98 -4.69 -10.82
CA LEU A 141 -4.15 -4.22 -11.93
C LEU A 141 -2.92 -3.49 -11.38
N PHE A 142 -1.75 -3.88 -11.82
CA PHE A 142 -0.46 -3.39 -11.33
C PHE A 142 0.31 -2.71 -12.44
N ALA A 143 0.91 -1.54 -12.16
CA ALA A 143 1.77 -0.84 -13.13
C ALA A 143 2.71 0.13 -12.42
N LEU A 144 3.84 0.44 -13.10
CA LEU A 144 4.68 1.59 -12.80
C LEU A 144 4.67 2.52 -14.04
N PRO A 145 3.63 3.38 -14.17
CA PRO A 145 3.42 4.17 -15.38
C PRO A 145 4.19 5.49 -15.43
N GLU A 146 5.15 5.71 -14.53
CA GLU A 146 5.90 6.96 -14.33
C GLU A 146 6.57 7.46 -15.61
N ILE A 147 7.01 6.53 -16.48
CA ILE A 147 7.62 6.87 -17.81
C ILE A 147 6.69 7.72 -18.68
N LYS A 148 5.36 7.55 -18.55
CA LYS A 148 4.38 8.34 -19.29
C LYS A 148 4.34 9.81 -18.87
N LEU A 149 4.96 10.12 -17.74
CA LEU A 149 5.12 11.47 -17.19
C LEU A 149 6.57 11.98 -17.37
N GLY A 150 7.45 11.20 -18.03
CA GLY A 150 8.86 11.55 -18.20
C GLY A 150 9.71 11.43 -16.93
N ILE A 151 9.25 10.66 -15.94
CA ILE A 151 9.96 10.39 -14.69
C ILE A 151 10.13 8.88 -14.48
N ILE A 152 10.80 8.49 -13.39
CA ILE A 152 10.96 7.08 -12.98
C ILE A 152 10.29 6.85 -11.62
N PRO A 153 9.97 5.59 -11.24
CA PRO A 153 9.49 5.27 -9.91
C PRO A 153 10.46 5.76 -8.83
N GLY A 154 9.98 6.59 -7.91
CA GLY A 154 10.81 7.31 -6.93
C GLY A 154 10.83 6.68 -5.54
N CYS A 155 9.83 5.84 -5.19
CA CYS A 155 9.67 5.28 -3.84
C CYS A 155 10.15 3.83 -3.72
N GLY A 156 11.20 3.48 -4.48
CA GLY A 156 11.89 2.18 -4.38
C GLY A 156 11.36 1.11 -5.34
N GLY A 157 10.43 1.43 -6.24
CA GLY A 157 9.93 0.50 -7.26
C GLY A 157 11.03 -0.05 -8.14
N THR A 158 12.01 0.79 -8.52
CA THR A 158 13.19 0.38 -9.30
C THR A 158 14.09 -0.62 -8.57
N GLN A 159 13.96 -0.76 -7.25
CA GLN A 159 14.77 -1.65 -6.43
C GLN A 159 13.97 -2.87 -5.95
N ARG A 160 12.71 -2.66 -5.48
CA ARG A 160 11.90 -3.73 -4.90
C ARG A 160 11.26 -4.61 -5.97
N LEU A 161 10.78 -4.03 -7.07
CA LEU A 161 10.14 -4.80 -8.12
C LEU A 161 11.10 -5.82 -8.77
N PRO A 162 12.36 -5.46 -9.16
CA PRO A 162 13.31 -6.43 -9.72
C PRO A 162 13.67 -7.58 -8.76
N LYS A 163 13.66 -7.32 -7.46
CA LYS A 163 13.91 -8.37 -6.45
C LYS A 163 12.74 -9.35 -6.36
N LYS A 164 11.53 -8.90 -6.66
CA LYS A 164 10.31 -9.70 -6.53
C LYS A 164 9.99 -10.51 -7.82
N ILE A 165 10.13 -9.91 -9.00
CA ILE A 165 9.73 -10.54 -10.27
C ILE A 165 10.89 -10.74 -11.28
N GLY A 166 12.10 -10.48 -10.86
CA GLY A 166 13.28 -10.54 -11.72
C GLY A 166 13.51 -9.27 -12.55
N LYS A 167 14.77 -9.06 -12.96
CA LYS A 167 15.23 -7.83 -13.60
C LYS A 167 14.54 -7.57 -14.94
N SER A 168 14.42 -8.59 -15.78
CA SER A 168 13.93 -8.40 -17.16
C SER A 168 12.48 -7.92 -17.18
N LEU A 169 11.60 -8.57 -16.45
CA LEU A 169 10.17 -8.22 -16.40
C LEU A 169 9.94 -6.89 -15.67
N ALA A 170 10.71 -6.63 -14.59
CA ALA A 170 10.64 -5.36 -13.90
C ALA A 170 11.07 -4.19 -14.80
N MET A 171 12.14 -4.35 -15.58
CA MET A 171 12.57 -3.34 -16.56
C MET A 171 11.50 -3.11 -17.63
N GLU A 172 10.88 -4.17 -18.15
CA GLU A 172 9.77 -4.03 -19.09
C GLU A 172 8.65 -3.18 -18.51
N MET A 173 8.16 -3.52 -17.30
CA MET A 173 7.10 -2.75 -16.63
C MET A 173 7.48 -1.29 -16.43
N ILE A 174 8.71 -1.00 -15.98
CA ILE A 174 9.18 0.36 -15.68
C ILE A 174 9.36 1.17 -16.97
N LEU A 175 9.94 0.58 -18.00
CA LEU A 175 10.29 1.30 -19.25
C LEU A 175 9.10 1.46 -20.21
N THR A 176 8.07 0.63 -20.08
CA THR A 176 6.86 0.72 -20.91
C THR A 176 5.66 1.33 -20.17
N GLY A 177 5.63 1.20 -18.85
CA GLY A 177 4.48 1.54 -18.02
C GLY A 177 3.26 0.66 -18.34
N ASN A 178 3.48 -0.55 -18.84
CA ASN A 178 2.43 -1.51 -19.13
C ASN A 178 1.79 -2.03 -17.84
N LYS A 179 0.53 -2.40 -17.97
CA LYS A 179 -0.24 -2.96 -16.87
C LYS A 179 -0.08 -4.47 -16.83
N MET A 180 -0.06 -5.02 -15.62
CA MET A 180 -0.08 -6.44 -15.34
C MET A 180 -1.38 -6.77 -14.60
N THR A 181 -2.09 -7.81 -15.02
CA THR A 181 -3.29 -8.30 -14.33
C THR A 181 -2.92 -9.04 -13.03
N ALA A 182 -3.89 -9.25 -12.15
CA ALA A 182 -3.65 -10.00 -10.90
C ALA A 182 -3.24 -11.46 -11.16
N VAL A 183 -3.72 -12.08 -12.23
CA VAL A 183 -3.34 -13.45 -12.60
C VAL A 183 -1.88 -13.48 -13.03
N GLU A 184 -1.48 -12.62 -13.97
CA GLU A 184 -0.08 -12.48 -14.40
C GLU A 184 0.83 -12.13 -13.22
N ALA A 185 0.40 -11.20 -12.34
CA ALA A 185 1.14 -10.79 -11.15
C ALA A 185 1.37 -11.95 -10.17
N TYR A 186 0.41 -12.86 -10.04
CA TYR A 186 0.55 -14.07 -9.24
C TYR A 186 1.51 -15.07 -9.88
N GLU A 187 1.38 -15.30 -11.19
CA GLU A 187 2.23 -16.22 -11.94
C GLU A 187 3.72 -15.85 -11.90
N VAL A 188 4.02 -14.53 -11.90
CA VAL A 188 5.41 -14.03 -11.86
C VAL A 188 5.92 -13.74 -10.44
N GLY A 189 5.09 -13.96 -9.40
CA GLY A 189 5.45 -13.77 -8.01
C GLY A 189 5.39 -12.32 -7.50
N LEU A 190 4.75 -11.40 -8.23
CA LEU A 190 4.45 -10.06 -7.72
C LEU A 190 3.39 -10.14 -6.61
N LEU A 191 2.32 -10.90 -6.83
CA LEU A 191 1.39 -11.29 -5.78
C LEU A 191 1.86 -12.56 -5.08
N ASP A 192 1.79 -12.56 -3.76
CA ASP A 192 2.03 -13.76 -2.95
C ASP A 192 0.78 -14.64 -2.86
N VAL A 193 -0.41 -14.03 -2.95
CA VAL A 193 -1.70 -14.72 -2.92
C VAL A 193 -2.67 -14.09 -3.90
N LEU A 194 -3.27 -14.92 -4.75
CA LEU A 194 -4.42 -14.55 -5.59
C LEU A 194 -5.71 -15.04 -4.92
N LEU A 195 -6.45 -14.10 -4.34
CA LEU A 195 -7.68 -14.37 -3.63
C LEU A 195 -8.79 -14.86 -4.58
N GLN A 196 -9.59 -15.80 -4.12
CA GLN A 196 -10.69 -16.35 -4.91
C GLN A 196 -12.00 -15.60 -4.70
N SER A 197 -12.14 -14.91 -3.58
CA SER A 197 -13.32 -14.11 -3.23
C SER A 197 -13.45 -12.84 -4.08
N THR A 198 -14.66 -12.29 -4.05
CA THR A 198 -14.93 -10.96 -4.64
C THR A 198 -14.22 -9.86 -3.82
N PRO A 199 -14.01 -8.66 -4.39
CA PRO A 199 -13.41 -7.54 -3.64
C PRO A 199 -14.11 -7.23 -2.31
N GLN A 200 -15.43 -7.41 -2.23
CA GLN A 200 -16.23 -7.18 -1.02
C GLN A 200 -15.95 -8.19 0.10
N ASN A 201 -15.61 -9.42 -0.26
CA ASN A 201 -15.35 -10.52 0.68
C ASN A 201 -13.85 -10.76 0.90
N SER A 202 -12.98 -10.07 0.16
CA SER A 202 -11.53 -10.28 0.16
C SER A 202 -10.87 -9.99 1.51
N LEU A 203 -11.44 -9.09 2.31
CA LEU A 203 -10.92 -8.78 3.64
C LEU A 203 -11.01 -9.99 4.58
N ALA A 204 -12.13 -10.72 4.56
CA ALA A 204 -12.31 -11.91 5.40
C ALA A 204 -11.31 -13.01 5.01
N GLU A 205 -11.17 -13.31 3.70
CA GLU A 205 -10.19 -14.29 3.19
C GLU A 205 -8.75 -13.88 3.52
N THR A 206 -8.44 -12.57 3.50
CA THR A 206 -7.11 -12.06 3.87
C THR A 206 -6.83 -12.23 5.37
N ILE A 207 -7.81 -11.96 6.23
CA ILE A 207 -7.68 -12.14 7.69
C ILE A 207 -7.45 -13.62 7.99
N GLU A 208 -8.25 -14.53 7.41
CA GLU A 208 -8.09 -15.97 7.55
C GLU A 208 -6.68 -16.43 7.12
N PHE A 209 -6.18 -15.91 5.97
CA PHE A 209 -4.82 -16.21 5.51
C PHE A 209 -3.76 -15.78 6.53
N ILE A 210 -3.89 -14.58 7.12
CA ILE A 210 -2.91 -14.08 8.11
C ILE A 210 -2.94 -14.96 9.38
N GLU A 211 -4.13 -15.36 9.84
CA GLU A 211 -4.30 -16.16 11.07
C GLU A 211 -3.84 -17.61 10.92
N GLU A 212 -3.97 -18.19 9.72
CA GLU A 212 -3.67 -19.61 9.50
C GLU A 212 -2.25 -19.88 9.00
N LYS A 213 -1.62 -18.93 8.30
CA LYS A 213 -0.38 -19.16 7.55
C LYS A 213 0.83 -18.43 8.13
N ILE A 214 0.65 -17.58 9.14
CA ILE A 214 1.69 -16.77 9.73
C ILE A 214 1.76 -16.99 11.25
#